data_dc9b55c11f61dfecddd77d2ccaeb034f
#
_entry.id   dc9b55c11f61dfecddd77d2ccaeb034f
#
_cell.length_a   1.000
_cell.length_b   1.000
_cell.length_c   1.000
_cell.angle_alpha   90.00
_cell.angle_beta   90.00
_cell.angle_gamma   90.00
#
_symmetry.space_group_name_H-M   'P 1'
#
loop_
_entity.id
_entity.type
_entity.pdbx_description
1 polymer ?
#
loop_
_entity_poly.entity_id
_entity_poly.type
_entity_poly.pdbx_seq_one_letter_code
_entity_poly.pdbx_strand_id
1 'polypeptide(L)'
;MAIPFLFLLFVASGCVAPMKPASPETVSPALRKYGSLLESYISCTGNGKIDSRGFFSGELTFKYMSQHDSSFLQFKDILGRKALLMWFTPHNVFAWNLIENKQYDYEQILEFFPFLYIVEPKDITKFLWGVQPDIAKPVSDDPSRDFMDLSLQFETGELDQIPFSLISATFKDLDMNQSVKIDIQKRMHHTTAVNLERVWGLIQS
;
A
#
# COMPACT_ATOMS: atom_id res chain seq x y z
N MET A 1 79.25 37.14 -38.65
CA MET A 1 77.95 37.76 -38.50
C MET A 1 76.97 36.64 -38.22
N ALA A 2 76.52 36.48 -36.97
CA ALA A 2 75.63 35.42 -36.56
C ALA A 2 74.24 36.04 -36.22
N ILE A 3 73.20 35.56 -36.86
CA ILE A 3 71.81 35.99 -36.64
C ILE A 3 71.17 34.94 -35.69
N PRO A 4 70.67 35.31 -34.51
CA PRO A 4 69.97 34.37 -33.68
C PRO A 4 68.51 34.29 -34.14
N PHE A 5 68.08 33.07 -34.39
CA PHE A 5 66.71 32.72 -34.72
C PHE A 5 65.90 32.61 -33.40
N LEU A 6 64.98 33.58 -33.21
CA LEU A 6 64.17 33.65 -32.03
C LEU A 6 62.96 32.75 -32.29
N PHE A 7 62.90 31.56 -31.59
CA PHE A 7 61.77 30.64 -31.65
C PHE A 7 60.70 31.10 -30.65
N LEU A 8 59.62 31.61 -31.19
CA LEU A 8 58.44 32.05 -30.44
C LEU A 8 57.57 30.81 -30.12
N LEU A 9 57.64 30.29 -28.91
CA LEU A 9 56.78 29.20 -28.41
C LEU A 9 55.40 29.79 -28.05
N PHE A 10 54.41 29.54 -28.87
CA PHE A 10 53.00 29.78 -28.54
C PHE A 10 52.50 28.66 -27.62
N VAL A 11 52.40 28.95 -26.31
CA VAL A 11 51.69 28.09 -25.39
C VAL A 11 50.21 28.35 -25.52
N ALA A 12 49.48 27.48 -26.22
CA ALA A 12 48.05 27.49 -26.25
C ALA A 12 47.49 26.93 -24.92
N SER A 13 47.13 27.82 -24.02
CA SER A 13 46.41 27.47 -22.80
C SER A 13 44.95 27.12 -23.12
N GLY A 14 44.72 25.84 -23.41
CA GLY A 14 43.36 25.31 -23.54
C GLY A 14 42.69 25.31 -22.14
N CYS A 15 41.75 26.23 -21.93
CA CYS A 15 40.84 26.14 -20.79
C CYS A 15 39.94 24.92 -20.97
N VAL A 16 40.28 23.82 -20.29
CA VAL A 16 39.34 22.70 -20.10
C VAL A 16 38.34 23.15 -19.04
N ALA A 17 37.12 23.46 -19.46
CA ALA A 17 36.01 23.72 -18.54
C ALA A 17 35.83 22.49 -17.64
N PRO A 18 35.75 22.65 -16.29
CA PRO A 18 35.46 21.50 -15.42
C PRO A 18 34.11 20.93 -15.78
N MET A 19 34.12 19.66 -16.22
CA MET A 19 32.92 18.88 -16.43
C MET A 19 32.18 18.78 -15.09
N LYS A 20 31.03 19.47 -14.97
CA LYS A 20 30.19 19.36 -13.80
C LYS A 20 29.80 17.88 -13.68
N PRO A 21 30.13 17.22 -12.53
CA PRO A 21 29.72 15.82 -12.38
C PRO A 21 28.21 15.77 -12.55
N ALA A 22 27.74 14.94 -13.48
CA ALA A 22 26.33 14.65 -13.63
C ALA A 22 25.81 14.25 -12.24
N SER A 23 24.87 15.02 -11.70
CA SER A 23 24.14 14.60 -10.50
C SER A 23 23.64 13.18 -10.79
N PRO A 24 23.88 12.22 -9.87
CA PRO A 24 23.29 10.91 -10.05
C PRO A 24 21.79 11.14 -10.22
N GLU A 25 21.26 10.81 -11.39
CA GLU A 25 19.81 10.74 -11.60
C GLU A 25 19.31 9.84 -10.49
N THR A 26 18.56 10.41 -9.55
CA THR A 26 17.89 9.68 -8.51
C THR A 26 16.80 8.90 -9.24
N VAL A 27 17.16 7.73 -9.76
CA VAL A 27 16.19 6.78 -10.31
C VAL A 27 15.28 6.46 -9.14
N SER A 28 14.07 7.03 -9.15
CA SER A 28 13.03 6.69 -8.20
C SER A 28 12.85 5.17 -8.30
N PRO A 29 13.17 4.40 -7.25
CA PRO A 29 13.08 2.95 -7.36
C PRO A 29 11.64 2.60 -7.64
N ALA A 30 11.43 1.99 -8.79
CA ALA A 30 10.10 1.54 -9.20
C ALA A 30 9.57 0.55 -8.17
N LEU A 31 8.36 0.80 -7.67
CA LEU A 31 7.64 -0.16 -6.85
C LEU A 31 7.61 -1.53 -7.55
N ARG A 32 7.78 -2.61 -6.79
CA ARG A 32 7.78 -3.97 -7.33
C ARG A 32 6.42 -4.25 -7.98
N LYS A 33 6.44 -4.91 -9.15
CA LYS A 33 5.21 -5.34 -9.80
C LYS A 33 4.64 -6.56 -9.08
N TYR A 34 3.33 -6.64 -8.94
CA TYR A 34 2.65 -7.73 -8.23
C TYR A 34 2.97 -9.10 -8.83
N GLY A 35 2.95 -9.23 -10.16
CA GLY A 35 3.31 -10.47 -10.85
C GLY A 35 4.70 -10.98 -10.50
N SER A 36 5.72 -10.10 -10.42
CA SER A 36 7.07 -10.53 -10.06
C SER A 36 7.22 -10.98 -8.61
N LEU A 37 6.37 -10.48 -7.70
CA LEU A 37 6.31 -10.99 -6.33
C LEU A 37 5.68 -12.39 -6.27
N LEU A 38 4.61 -12.63 -7.05
CA LEU A 38 3.94 -13.93 -7.13
C LEU A 38 4.80 -15.03 -7.78
N GLU A 39 5.76 -14.67 -8.65
CA GLU A 39 6.76 -15.60 -9.18
C GLU A 39 7.74 -16.08 -8.10
N SER A 40 8.03 -15.24 -7.11
CA SER A 40 9.03 -15.50 -6.07
C SER A 40 8.45 -16.01 -4.76
N TYR A 41 7.20 -15.66 -4.46
CA TYR A 41 6.55 -15.91 -3.17
C TYR A 41 5.11 -16.41 -3.35
N ILE A 42 4.68 -17.27 -2.44
CA ILE A 42 3.34 -17.87 -2.47
C ILE A 42 2.39 -17.13 -1.54
N SER A 43 2.88 -16.64 -0.40
CA SER A 43 2.07 -15.93 0.58
C SER A 43 2.80 -14.73 1.18
N CYS A 44 2.03 -13.86 1.82
CA CYS A 44 2.52 -12.71 2.54
C CYS A 44 1.81 -12.60 3.89
N THR A 45 2.55 -12.30 4.95
CA THR A 45 1.98 -12.05 6.29
C THR A 45 2.50 -10.74 6.84
N GLY A 46 1.76 -10.18 7.81
CA GLY A 46 2.22 -8.98 8.47
C GLY A 46 1.25 -8.46 9.51
N ASN A 47 1.51 -7.24 9.93
CA ASN A 47 0.63 -6.49 10.81
C ASN A 47 0.66 -5.00 10.48
N GLY A 48 -0.32 -4.29 11.00
CA GLY A 48 -0.46 -2.86 10.83
C GLY A 48 -1.51 -2.28 11.76
N LYS A 49 -1.86 -1.04 11.49
CA LYS A 49 -2.93 -0.34 12.20
C LYS A 49 -3.81 0.44 11.23
N ILE A 50 -5.05 0.64 11.64
CA ILE A 50 -5.99 1.56 10.99
C ILE A 50 -6.35 2.64 12.00
N ASP A 51 -6.23 3.90 11.58
CA ASP A 51 -6.71 5.08 12.29
C ASP A 51 -7.85 5.69 11.47
N SER A 52 -9.05 5.71 12.02
CA SER A 52 -10.22 6.30 11.40
C SER A 52 -10.63 7.55 12.16
N ARG A 53 -10.94 8.63 11.44
CA ARG A 53 -11.40 9.92 11.98
C ARG A 53 -12.64 10.36 11.24
N GLY A 54 -13.57 10.96 11.97
CA GLY A 54 -14.85 11.39 11.47
C GLY A 54 -15.99 10.70 12.20
N PHE A 55 -17.05 10.34 11.49
CA PHE A 55 -18.23 9.72 12.08
C PHE A 55 -17.91 8.39 12.79
N PHE A 56 -17.09 7.55 12.16
CA PHE A 56 -16.54 6.34 12.79
C PHE A 56 -15.09 6.60 13.16
N SER A 57 -14.85 7.02 14.41
CA SER A 57 -13.49 7.32 14.89
C SER A 57 -12.97 6.18 15.74
N GLY A 58 -11.70 5.83 15.54
CA GLY A 58 -11.04 4.83 16.37
C GLY A 58 -9.77 4.30 15.76
N GLU A 59 -9.00 3.60 16.59
CA GLU A 59 -7.78 2.91 16.19
C GLU A 59 -7.95 1.40 16.38
N LEU A 60 -7.59 0.63 15.36
CA LEU A 60 -7.50 -0.82 15.40
C LEU A 60 -6.12 -1.25 14.96
N THR A 61 -5.56 -2.24 15.63
CA THR A 61 -4.40 -2.97 15.12
C THR A 61 -4.88 -4.21 14.37
N PHE A 62 -4.13 -4.65 13.36
CA PHE A 62 -4.47 -5.87 12.65
C PHE A 62 -3.26 -6.75 12.37
N LYS A 63 -3.52 -8.05 12.25
CA LYS A 63 -2.63 -9.02 11.63
C LYS A 63 -3.27 -9.50 10.35
N TYR A 64 -2.45 -9.78 9.34
CA TYR A 64 -2.95 -10.31 8.08
C TYR A 64 -2.13 -11.48 7.58
N MET A 65 -2.76 -12.30 6.77
CA MET A 65 -2.17 -13.29 5.89
C MET A 65 -2.84 -13.20 4.52
N SER A 66 -2.03 -13.29 3.49
CA SER A 66 -2.47 -13.19 2.10
C SER A 66 -1.88 -14.30 1.27
N GLN A 67 -2.65 -14.78 0.29
CA GLN A 67 -2.19 -15.71 -0.71
C GLN A 67 -2.90 -15.40 -2.04
N HIS A 68 -2.11 -15.26 -3.12
CA HIS A 68 -2.62 -14.78 -4.41
C HIS A 68 -3.44 -13.49 -4.21
N ASP A 69 -4.66 -13.42 -4.75
CA ASP A 69 -5.53 -12.24 -4.69
C ASP A 69 -6.49 -12.23 -3.49
N SER A 70 -6.20 -13.02 -2.46
CA SER A 70 -7.04 -13.13 -1.26
C SER A 70 -6.27 -12.82 0.01
N SER A 71 -6.94 -12.23 1.00
CA SER A 71 -6.35 -11.86 2.27
C SER A 71 -7.31 -12.07 3.43
N PHE A 72 -6.78 -12.53 4.54
CA PHE A 72 -7.48 -12.63 5.81
C PHE A 72 -6.88 -11.64 6.80
N LEU A 73 -7.72 -10.82 7.44
CA LEU A 73 -7.32 -9.84 8.43
C LEU A 73 -8.04 -10.10 9.76
N GLN A 74 -7.28 -10.03 10.84
CA GLN A 74 -7.80 -10.08 12.20
C GLN A 74 -7.50 -8.77 12.90
N PHE A 75 -8.54 -8.04 13.26
CA PHE A 75 -8.44 -6.76 13.96
C PHE A 75 -8.57 -6.94 15.46
N LYS A 76 -7.86 -6.08 16.18
CA LYS A 76 -7.95 -5.93 17.63
C LYS A 76 -8.21 -4.47 17.98
N ASP A 77 -9.03 -4.28 19.00
CA ASP A 77 -9.27 -2.96 19.60
C ASP A 77 -8.06 -2.48 20.42
N ILE A 78 -8.17 -1.28 20.95
CA ILE A 78 -7.14 -0.64 21.79
C ILE A 78 -6.84 -1.42 23.07
N LEU A 79 -7.75 -2.29 23.52
CA LEU A 79 -7.56 -3.18 24.66
C LEU A 79 -6.95 -4.53 24.28
N GLY A 80 -6.63 -4.73 22.98
CA GLY A 80 -6.07 -5.96 22.45
C GLY A 80 -7.07 -7.10 22.27
N ARG A 81 -8.38 -6.85 22.43
CA ARG A 81 -9.42 -7.86 22.22
C ARG A 81 -9.66 -8.03 20.71
N LYS A 82 -9.89 -9.26 20.27
CA LYS A 82 -10.29 -9.52 18.89
C LYS A 82 -11.67 -8.90 18.65
N ALA A 83 -11.76 -7.97 17.72
CA ALA A 83 -12.98 -7.22 17.46
C ALA A 83 -13.62 -7.62 16.14
N LEU A 84 -12.83 -7.79 15.08
CA LEU A 84 -13.33 -8.01 13.73
C LEU A 84 -12.42 -8.96 12.98
N LEU A 85 -13.00 -9.80 12.14
CA LEU A 85 -12.32 -10.62 11.15
C LEU A 85 -12.81 -10.21 9.77
N MET A 86 -11.90 -10.09 8.81
CA MET A 86 -12.26 -9.80 7.42
C MET A 86 -11.57 -10.80 6.48
N TRP A 87 -12.28 -11.23 5.48
CA TRP A 87 -11.75 -12.02 4.39
C TRP A 87 -12.02 -11.32 3.06
N PHE A 88 -10.95 -10.92 2.40
CA PHE A 88 -10.95 -10.35 1.08
C PHE A 88 -10.70 -11.46 0.07
N THR A 89 -11.61 -11.65 -0.84
CA THR A 89 -11.43 -12.44 -2.07
C THR A 89 -11.24 -11.48 -3.24
N PRO A 90 -10.94 -11.93 -4.48
CA PRO A 90 -10.78 -11.02 -5.60
C PRO A 90 -11.97 -10.08 -5.84
N HIS A 91 -13.19 -10.52 -5.50
CA HIS A 91 -14.43 -9.81 -5.84
C HIS A 91 -15.34 -9.50 -4.64
N ASN A 92 -15.08 -10.09 -3.46
CA ASN A 92 -15.95 -9.96 -2.32
C ASN A 92 -15.17 -9.68 -1.03
N VAL A 93 -15.85 -9.07 -0.08
CA VAL A 93 -15.39 -8.88 1.30
C VAL A 93 -16.40 -9.52 2.23
N PHE A 94 -15.91 -10.31 3.17
CA PHE A 94 -16.68 -10.86 4.26
C PHE A 94 -16.15 -10.32 5.57
N ALA A 95 -17.02 -9.96 6.51
CA ALA A 95 -16.61 -9.45 7.81
C ALA A 95 -17.44 -10.09 8.91
N TRP A 96 -16.76 -10.48 10.00
CA TRP A 96 -17.39 -11.06 11.19
C TRP A 96 -17.03 -10.22 12.41
N ASN A 97 -18.04 -9.59 13.01
CA ASN A 97 -17.89 -8.88 14.27
C ASN A 97 -17.86 -9.91 15.42
N LEU A 98 -16.70 -10.05 16.05
CA LEU A 98 -16.50 -11.00 17.15
C LEU A 98 -17.12 -10.53 18.47
N ILE A 99 -17.35 -9.22 18.63
CA ILE A 99 -17.94 -8.66 19.84
C ILE A 99 -19.45 -8.95 19.87
N GLU A 100 -20.11 -8.75 18.73
CA GLU A 100 -21.53 -8.96 18.56
C GLU A 100 -21.87 -10.39 18.10
N ASN A 101 -20.85 -11.17 17.73
CA ASN A 101 -20.95 -12.50 17.17
C ASN A 101 -21.90 -12.58 15.96
N LYS A 102 -21.71 -11.67 15.01
CA LYS A 102 -22.50 -11.62 13.77
C LYS A 102 -21.67 -11.32 12.54
N GLN A 103 -22.12 -11.77 11.40
CA GLN A 103 -21.59 -11.37 10.11
C GLN A 103 -22.19 -10.01 9.74
N TYR A 104 -21.32 -9.11 9.22
CA TYR A 104 -21.76 -7.88 8.61
C TYR A 104 -22.19 -8.12 7.15
N ASP A 105 -23.25 -7.46 6.72
CA ASP A 105 -23.57 -7.34 5.30
C ASP A 105 -22.62 -6.36 4.60
N TYR A 106 -22.70 -6.30 3.27
CA TYR A 106 -21.77 -5.49 2.49
C TYR A 106 -21.97 -3.98 2.75
N GLU A 107 -23.18 -3.52 2.98
CA GLU A 107 -23.47 -2.11 3.27
C GLU A 107 -22.84 -1.69 4.60
N GLN A 108 -22.97 -2.51 5.64
CA GLN A 108 -22.31 -2.28 6.93
C GLN A 108 -20.79 -2.26 6.80
N ILE A 109 -20.21 -3.12 5.95
CA ILE A 109 -18.76 -3.11 5.69
C ILE A 109 -18.35 -1.79 5.04
N LEU A 110 -19.11 -1.28 4.08
CA LEU A 110 -18.82 -0.01 3.41
C LEU A 110 -18.94 1.19 4.35
N GLU A 111 -19.87 1.17 5.32
CA GLU A 111 -19.97 2.21 6.34
C GLU A 111 -18.70 2.31 7.20
N PHE A 112 -18.14 1.16 7.63
CA PHE A 112 -16.92 1.13 8.45
C PHE A 112 -15.64 1.32 7.65
N PHE A 113 -15.64 0.91 6.38
CA PHE A 113 -14.48 0.93 5.49
C PHE A 113 -14.82 1.61 4.16
N PRO A 114 -15.09 2.94 4.17
CA PRO A 114 -15.59 3.67 3.00
C PRO A 114 -14.61 3.67 1.81
N PHE A 115 -13.32 3.41 2.03
CA PHE A 115 -12.36 3.26 0.93
C PHE A 115 -12.70 2.10 -0.02
N LEU A 116 -13.50 1.12 0.41
CA LEU A 116 -13.98 0.03 -0.45
C LEU A 116 -14.98 0.48 -1.52
N TYR A 117 -15.47 1.73 -1.48
CA TYR A 117 -16.21 2.30 -2.61
C TYR A 117 -15.32 2.60 -3.83
N ILE A 118 -14.03 2.81 -3.62
CA ILE A 118 -13.08 3.22 -4.67
C ILE A 118 -11.93 2.24 -4.89
N VAL A 119 -11.81 1.22 -4.04
CA VAL A 119 -10.74 0.22 -4.10
C VAL A 119 -11.39 -1.16 -4.14
N GLU A 120 -11.04 -1.94 -5.17
CA GLU A 120 -11.52 -3.33 -5.25
C GLU A 120 -10.85 -4.21 -4.18
N PRO A 121 -11.52 -5.28 -3.71
CA PRO A 121 -10.97 -6.18 -2.68
C PRO A 121 -9.59 -6.75 -3.03
N LYS A 122 -9.36 -7.10 -4.30
CA LYS A 122 -8.03 -7.56 -4.79
C LYS A 122 -6.94 -6.50 -4.64
N ASP A 123 -7.30 -5.21 -4.71
CA ASP A 123 -6.33 -4.12 -4.60
C ASP A 123 -5.91 -3.88 -3.14
N ILE A 124 -6.78 -4.19 -2.17
CA ILE A 124 -6.38 -4.26 -0.76
C ILE A 124 -5.30 -5.35 -0.59
N THR A 125 -5.48 -6.49 -1.21
CA THR A 125 -4.47 -7.56 -1.19
C THR A 125 -3.15 -7.10 -1.81
N LYS A 126 -3.15 -6.41 -2.96
CA LYS A 126 -1.93 -5.84 -3.57
C LYS A 126 -1.22 -4.88 -2.60
N PHE A 127 -1.98 -3.98 -1.94
CA PHE A 127 -1.44 -3.07 -0.94
C PHE A 127 -0.76 -3.83 0.21
N LEU A 128 -1.39 -4.88 0.74
CA LEU A 128 -0.83 -5.73 1.79
C LEU A 128 0.47 -6.42 1.33
N TRP A 129 0.60 -6.76 0.05
CA TRP A 129 1.82 -7.29 -0.56
C TRP A 129 2.90 -6.22 -0.81
N GLY A 130 2.60 -4.94 -0.63
CA GLY A 130 3.52 -3.81 -0.83
C GLY A 130 3.55 -3.30 -2.25
N VAL A 131 2.54 -3.59 -3.03
CA VAL A 131 2.35 -3.13 -4.40
C VAL A 131 1.28 -2.05 -4.42
N GLN A 132 1.52 -0.99 -5.17
CA GLN A 132 0.53 0.06 -5.34
C GLN A 132 -0.66 -0.49 -6.12
N PRO A 133 -1.87 -0.37 -5.57
CA PRO A 133 -3.10 -0.75 -6.27
C PRO A 133 -3.31 0.06 -7.55
N ASP A 134 -3.91 -0.58 -8.54
CA ASP A 134 -4.45 0.11 -9.69
C ASP A 134 -5.81 0.71 -9.27
N ILE A 135 -5.84 2.01 -9.01
CA ILE A 135 -7.10 2.67 -8.67
C ILE A 135 -7.89 2.81 -9.95
N ALA A 136 -8.86 1.94 -10.15
CA ALA A 136 -9.88 2.17 -11.15
C ALA A 136 -10.67 3.44 -10.74
N LYS A 137 -10.96 4.31 -11.71
CA LYS A 137 -11.90 5.41 -11.44
C LYS A 137 -13.18 4.77 -10.89
N PRO A 138 -13.77 5.32 -9.82
CA PRO A 138 -14.96 4.73 -9.23
C PRO A 138 -16.02 4.55 -10.31
N VAL A 139 -16.38 3.31 -10.56
CA VAL A 139 -17.54 2.97 -11.37
C VAL A 139 -18.70 2.99 -10.39
N SER A 140 -19.31 4.15 -10.22
CA SER A 140 -20.57 4.24 -9.51
C SER A 140 -21.67 4.26 -10.54
N ASP A 141 -22.57 3.29 -10.44
CA ASP A 141 -23.85 3.32 -11.12
C ASP A 141 -24.82 4.34 -10.48
N ASP A 142 -24.41 4.98 -9.38
CA ASP A 142 -25.17 6.03 -8.70
C ASP A 142 -24.71 7.41 -9.17
N PRO A 143 -25.49 8.08 -10.05
CA PRO A 143 -25.16 9.40 -10.56
C PRO A 143 -25.29 10.52 -9.50
N SER A 144 -25.84 10.21 -8.31
CA SER A 144 -26.04 11.20 -7.24
C SER A 144 -24.80 11.38 -6.35
N ARG A 145 -23.80 10.49 -6.45
CA ARG A 145 -22.57 10.56 -5.65
C ARG A 145 -21.44 11.17 -6.45
N ASP A 146 -21.09 12.39 -6.12
CA ASP A 146 -19.92 13.03 -6.70
C ASP A 146 -18.65 12.49 -6.00
N PHE A 147 -17.91 11.61 -6.71
CA PHE A 147 -16.65 11.04 -6.21
C PHE A 147 -15.47 12.02 -6.30
N MET A 148 -15.69 13.27 -6.71
CA MET A 148 -14.62 14.25 -6.85
C MET A 148 -13.99 14.62 -5.49
N ASP A 149 -14.70 14.40 -4.39
CA ASP A 149 -14.25 14.69 -3.03
C ASP A 149 -13.59 13.50 -2.32
N LEU A 150 -13.47 12.36 -3.01
CA LEU A 150 -12.74 11.20 -2.50
C LEU A 150 -11.28 11.21 -2.97
N SER A 151 -10.36 11.02 -2.05
CA SER A 151 -8.94 10.90 -2.37
C SER A 151 -8.29 9.69 -1.70
N LEU A 152 -7.36 9.05 -2.42
CA LEU A 152 -6.54 7.97 -1.90
C LEU A 152 -5.07 8.28 -2.21
N GLN A 153 -4.25 8.32 -1.17
CA GLN A 153 -2.83 8.62 -1.24
C GLN A 153 -2.02 7.47 -0.65
N PHE A 154 -0.88 7.18 -1.28
CA PHE A 154 0.04 6.14 -0.81
C PHE A 154 1.37 6.75 -0.41
N GLU A 155 1.97 6.22 0.65
CA GLU A 155 3.29 6.59 1.13
C GLU A 155 4.23 5.39 1.04
N THR A 156 5.46 5.67 0.63
CA THR A 156 6.55 4.69 0.63
C THR A 156 7.56 5.02 1.72
N GLY A 157 8.19 4.01 2.27
CA GLY A 157 9.20 4.15 3.31
C GLY A 157 10.05 2.90 3.43
N GLU A 158 10.86 2.83 4.47
CA GLU A 158 11.60 1.63 4.83
C GLU A 158 10.73 0.71 5.68
N LEU A 159 10.67 -0.57 5.32
CA LEU A 159 9.97 -1.60 6.08
C LEU A 159 10.81 -2.88 6.10
N ASP A 160 11.12 -3.38 7.30
CA ASP A 160 11.95 -4.58 7.51
C ASP A 160 13.26 -4.55 6.70
N GLN A 161 13.95 -3.40 6.70
CA GLN A 161 15.20 -3.11 5.96
C GLN A 161 15.02 -3.11 4.41
N ILE A 162 13.81 -3.12 3.91
CA ILE A 162 13.50 -2.97 2.49
C ILE A 162 13.15 -1.51 2.24
N PRO A 163 14.01 -0.75 1.55
CA PRO A 163 13.73 0.64 1.20
C PRO A 163 12.61 0.71 0.16
N PHE A 164 11.89 1.83 0.15
CA PHE A 164 10.82 2.13 -0.82
C PHE A 164 9.67 1.12 -0.84
N SER A 165 9.40 0.49 0.30
CA SER A 165 8.19 -0.31 0.48
C SER A 165 6.97 0.59 0.59
N LEU A 166 5.85 0.15 0.03
CA LEU A 166 4.56 0.80 0.27
C LEU A 166 4.15 0.53 1.71
N ILE A 167 4.09 1.57 2.55
CA ILE A 167 3.89 1.43 3.99
C ILE A 167 2.57 2.00 4.47
N SER A 168 1.98 2.94 3.75
CA SER A 168 0.77 3.61 4.20
C SER A 168 -0.17 3.90 3.03
N ALA A 169 -1.48 3.89 3.34
CA ALA A 169 -2.54 4.39 2.49
C ALA A 169 -3.45 5.30 3.31
N THR A 170 -3.77 6.48 2.78
CA THR A 170 -4.68 7.43 3.40
C THR A 170 -5.84 7.70 2.46
N PHE A 171 -7.03 7.33 2.88
CA PHE A 171 -8.30 7.66 2.26
C PHE A 171 -8.89 8.90 2.93
N LYS A 172 -9.47 9.80 2.15
CA LYS A 172 -10.21 10.96 2.65
C LYS A 172 -11.50 11.11 1.85
N ASP A 173 -12.57 11.34 2.57
CA ASP A 173 -13.87 11.76 2.09
C ASP A 173 -14.14 13.14 2.66
N LEU A 174 -14.08 14.18 1.81
CA LEU A 174 -14.22 15.57 2.25
C LEU A 174 -15.67 15.91 2.58
N ASP A 175 -16.63 15.34 1.85
CA ASP A 175 -18.06 15.55 2.09
C ASP A 175 -18.50 15.00 3.45
N MET A 176 -18.06 13.80 3.77
CA MET A 176 -18.37 13.14 5.03
C MET A 176 -17.42 13.55 6.16
N ASN A 177 -16.42 14.41 5.87
CA ASN A 177 -15.36 14.78 6.81
C ASN A 177 -14.74 13.55 7.51
N GLN A 178 -14.52 12.50 6.71
CA GLN A 178 -13.97 11.23 7.18
C GLN A 178 -12.60 10.96 6.57
N SER A 179 -11.72 10.41 7.37
CA SER A 179 -10.43 9.92 6.87
C SER A 179 -10.09 8.57 7.51
N VAL A 180 -9.47 7.70 6.71
CA VAL A 180 -8.97 6.41 7.17
C VAL A 180 -7.52 6.29 6.73
N LYS A 181 -6.62 6.10 7.70
CA LYS A 181 -5.21 5.83 7.44
C LYS A 181 -4.90 4.38 7.81
N ILE A 182 -4.27 3.67 6.88
CA ILE A 182 -3.80 2.30 7.07
C ILE A 182 -2.27 2.34 7.03
N ASP A 183 -1.61 1.93 8.11
CA ASP A 183 -0.16 1.84 8.20
C ASP A 183 0.27 0.37 8.36
N ILE A 184 1.16 -0.09 7.49
CA ILE A 184 1.79 -1.41 7.60
C ILE A 184 3.05 -1.28 8.45
N GLN A 185 3.11 -2.02 9.54
CA GLN A 185 4.23 -2.02 10.49
C GLN A 185 5.22 -3.14 10.23
N LYS A 186 4.75 -4.26 9.67
CA LYS A 186 5.58 -5.41 9.31
C LYS A 186 5.00 -6.13 8.10
N ARG A 187 5.87 -6.61 7.21
CA ARG A 187 5.52 -7.41 6.03
C ARG A 187 6.58 -8.47 5.79
N MET A 188 6.16 -9.71 5.62
CA MET A 188 7.03 -10.84 5.31
C MET A 188 6.43 -11.64 4.16
N HIS A 189 7.22 -11.87 3.12
CA HIS A 189 6.86 -12.74 2.01
C HIS A 189 7.39 -14.15 2.25
N HIS A 190 6.59 -15.17 1.90
CA HIS A 190 6.90 -16.58 2.16
C HIS A 190 6.77 -17.41 0.89
N THR A 191 7.60 -18.45 0.80
CA THR A 191 7.53 -19.47 -0.26
C THR A 191 6.58 -20.62 0.09
N THR A 192 5.89 -20.55 1.22
CA THR A 192 4.93 -21.54 1.68
C THR A 192 3.50 -21.03 1.57
N ALA A 193 2.56 -21.92 1.28
CA ALA A 193 1.14 -21.59 1.20
C ALA A 193 0.49 -21.43 2.59
N VAL A 194 -0.56 -20.61 2.66
CA VAL A 194 -1.49 -20.49 3.80
C VAL A 194 -2.88 -20.91 3.34
N ASN A 195 -3.61 -21.65 4.18
CA ASN A 195 -4.98 -22.06 3.82
C ASN A 195 -5.98 -21.06 4.40
N LEU A 196 -6.32 -20.03 3.62
CA LEU A 196 -7.23 -18.96 4.04
C LEU A 196 -8.67 -19.48 4.24
N GLU A 197 -9.14 -20.38 3.40
CA GLU A 197 -10.47 -20.98 3.50
C GLU A 197 -10.64 -21.75 4.82
N ARG A 198 -9.62 -22.52 5.20
CA ARG A 198 -9.64 -23.22 6.49
C ARG A 198 -9.69 -22.27 7.66
N VAL A 199 -8.93 -21.16 7.59
CA VAL A 199 -8.94 -20.13 8.64
C VAL A 199 -10.33 -19.51 8.77
N TRP A 200 -10.97 -19.19 7.65
CA TRP A 200 -12.32 -18.64 7.62
C TRP A 200 -13.38 -19.66 8.09
N GLY A 201 -13.30 -20.90 7.63
CA GLY A 201 -14.24 -21.97 8.01
C GLY A 201 -14.23 -22.29 9.52
N LEU A 202 -13.10 -22.12 10.22
CA LEU A 202 -13.01 -22.29 11.68
C LEU A 202 -13.75 -21.20 12.49
N ILE A 203 -14.15 -20.12 11.85
CA ILE A 203 -14.85 -19.00 12.48
C ILE A 203 -16.36 -19.19 12.39
N GLN A 204 -16.79 -19.87 11.33
CA GLN A 204 -18.22 -20.13 11.07
C GLN A 204 -18.75 -21.40 11.76
N SER A 205 -17.86 -22.21 12.37
CA SER A 205 -18.19 -23.42 13.11
C SER A 205 -18.36 -23.15 14.60
#